data_4b822e9d8cb3397e2a068246061282bd
#
_entry.id   4b822e9d8cb3397e2a068246061282bd
#
_cell.length_a   1.000
_cell.length_b   1.000
_cell.length_c   1.000
_cell.angle_alpha   90.00
_cell.angle_beta   90.00
_cell.angle_gamma   90.00
#
_symmetry.space_group_name_H-M   'P 1'
#
loop_
_entity.id
_entity.type
_entity.pdbx_description
1 polymer ?
#
loop_
_entity_poly.entity_id
_entity_poly.type
_entity_poly.pdbx_seq_one_letter_code
_entity_poly.pdbx_strand_id
1 'polypeptide(L)'
;MPVKIRLARRGKKGYPFYHIVVADSRAPRDGKFIENIGSYNPNTNPATITLNFDQALAWLQKGAQPTDTCRAILSYKGVMYKKHLLGGVSKGAFSAEVARFAQWMEQKAEKIAAKESKLSGDKVADKKARLEAEKKVKEARAEAVAAKKAEIAAAAAAAAAESTEAETEASAEEPAAEA
;
A
#
# COMPACT_ATOMS: atom_id res chain seq x y z
N MET A 1 -8.88 36.14 15.57
CA MET A 1 -9.35 34.73 15.55
C MET A 1 -8.16 33.83 15.27
N PRO A 2 -7.91 32.74 16.01
CA PRO A 2 -6.78 31.87 15.75
C PRO A 2 -7.04 31.05 14.48
N VAL A 3 -6.16 31.20 13.50
CA VAL A 3 -6.15 30.42 12.26
C VAL A 3 -5.31 29.17 12.49
N LYS A 4 -5.85 28.01 12.08
CA LYS A 4 -5.14 26.72 12.21
C LYS A 4 -4.87 26.10 10.85
N ILE A 5 -3.72 25.42 10.75
CA ILE A 5 -3.41 24.52 9.65
C ILE A 5 -3.79 23.11 10.13
N ARG A 6 -4.75 22.48 9.45
CA ARG A 6 -5.29 21.19 9.85
C ARG A 6 -5.61 20.29 8.66
N LEU A 7 -5.89 19.02 8.95
CA LEU A 7 -6.34 18.05 7.97
C LEU A 7 -7.88 18.08 7.88
N ALA A 8 -8.42 18.30 6.69
CA ALA A 8 -9.83 18.05 6.37
C ALA A 8 -9.93 16.69 5.68
N ARG A 9 -10.82 15.83 6.17
CA ARG A 9 -10.99 14.48 5.62
C ARG A 9 -11.82 14.54 4.34
N ARG A 10 -11.32 13.87 3.32
CA ARG A 10 -11.99 13.61 2.05
C ARG A 10 -11.84 12.12 1.72
N GLY A 11 -12.35 11.68 0.57
CA GLY A 11 -12.26 10.29 0.13
C GLY A 11 -13.44 9.44 0.59
N LYS A 12 -13.36 8.13 0.33
CA LYS A 12 -14.43 7.16 0.56
C LYS A 12 -14.39 6.58 1.98
N LYS A 13 -15.48 5.91 2.39
CA LYS A 13 -15.51 5.06 3.59
C LYS A 13 -14.45 3.95 3.42
N GLY A 14 -13.57 3.80 4.41
CA GLY A 14 -12.46 2.83 4.35
C GLY A 14 -11.21 3.29 3.58
N TYR A 15 -11.27 4.35 2.74
CA TYR A 15 -10.13 4.87 1.99
C TYR A 15 -9.95 6.37 2.27
N PRO A 16 -9.32 6.76 3.40
CA PRO A 16 -9.16 8.15 3.80
C PRO A 16 -8.19 8.89 2.88
N PHE A 17 -8.55 10.11 2.51
CA PHE A 17 -7.72 11.08 1.83
C PHE A 17 -7.88 12.42 2.52
N TYR A 18 -6.80 13.17 2.69
CA TYR A 18 -6.83 14.41 3.46
C TYR A 18 -6.34 15.60 2.64
N HIS A 19 -7.04 16.72 2.79
CA HIS A 19 -6.55 18.01 2.35
C HIS A 19 -5.89 18.73 3.53
N ILE A 20 -4.74 19.34 3.28
CA ILE A 20 -4.06 20.20 4.24
C ILE A 20 -4.62 21.60 4.02
N VAL A 21 -5.42 22.08 4.97
CA VAL A 21 -6.16 23.32 4.82
C VAL A 21 -5.84 24.31 5.93
N VAL A 22 -5.98 25.58 5.59
CA VAL A 22 -5.97 26.70 6.54
C VAL A 22 -7.39 27.06 6.83
N ALA A 23 -7.79 27.01 8.09
CA ALA A 23 -9.15 27.28 8.51
C ALA A 23 -9.21 27.98 9.86
N ASP A 24 -10.33 28.64 10.14
CA ASP A 24 -10.64 29.15 11.48
C ASP A 24 -10.76 27.98 12.47
N SER A 25 -10.27 28.17 13.68
CA SER A 25 -10.31 27.17 14.74
C SER A 25 -11.73 26.72 15.12
N ARG A 26 -12.74 27.57 14.91
CA ARG A 26 -14.16 27.34 15.22
C ARG A 26 -14.88 26.55 14.12
N ALA A 27 -14.38 26.57 12.89
CA ALA A 27 -15.00 25.87 11.77
C ALA A 27 -14.96 24.35 11.97
N PRO A 28 -15.98 23.59 11.55
CA PRO A 28 -15.96 22.12 11.62
C PRO A 28 -14.82 21.56 10.77
N ARG A 29 -14.39 20.33 11.08
CA ARG A 29 -13.20 19.70 10.44
C ARG A 29 -13.24 19.70 8.91
N ASP A 30 -14.38 19.34 8.35
CA ASP A 30 -14.59 19.16 6.90
C ASP A 30 -15.39 20.31 6.27
N GLY A 31 -15.62 21.38 7.05
CA GLY A 31 -16.39 22.55 6.64
C GLY A 31 -15.58 23.58 5.85
N LYS A 32 -16.01 24.86 5.97
CA LYS A 32 -15.40 25.98 5.28
C LYS A 32 -13.94 26.16 5.72
N PHE A 33 -13.06 26.31 4.75
CA PHE A 33 -11.65 26.65 4.94
C PHE A 33 -11.30 27.91 4.16
N ILE A 34 -10.21 28.57 4.52
CA ILE A 34 -9.71 29.78 3.88
C ILE A 34 -8.95 29.42 2.62
N GLU A 35 -8.00 28.47 2.74
CA GLU A 35 -7.13 28.07 1.64
C GLU A 35 -6.73 26.59 1.77
N ASN A 36 -6.58 25.92 0.62
CA ASN A 36 -6.05 24.56 0.54
C ASN A 36 -4.59 24.64 0.09
N ILE A 37 -3.68 24.21 0.97
CA ILE A 37 -2.24 24.27 0.73
C ILE A 37 -1.63 22.94 0.29
N GLY A 38 -2.42 21.86 0.25
CA GLY A 38 -1.92 20.58 -0.21
C GLY A 38 -2.81 19.39 0.12
N SER A 39 -2.29 18.21 -0.16
CA SER A 39 -2.95 16.94 0.11
C SER A 39 -2.04 15.92 0.80
N TYR A 40 -2.64 15.03 1.56
CA TYR A 40 -2.00 13.94 2.26
C TYR A 40 -2.74 12.63 2.02
N ASN A 41 -2.07 11.67 1.42
CA ASN A 41 -2.59 10.33 1.19
C ASN A 41 -1.83 9.31 2.07
N PRO A 42 -2.45 8.77 3.12
CA PRO A 42 -1.83 7.76 3.97
C PRO A 42 -1.87 6.35 3.39
N ASN A 43 -2.67 6.10 2.34
CA ASN A 43 -2.90 4.75 1.82
C ASN A 43 -1.74 4.23 0.96
N THR A 44 -0.79 5.09 0.60
CA THR A 44 0.43 4.71 -0.11
C THR A 44 1.57 4.45 0.87
N ASN A 45 2.45 3.51 0.55
CA ASN A 45 3.68 3.28 1.31
C ASN A 45 4.89 3.50 0.39
N PRO A 46 5.67 4.59 0.59
CA PRO A 46 5.50 5.66 1.58
C PRO A 46 4.28 6.55 1.33
N ALA A 47 3.78 7.23 2.37
CA ALA A 47 2.63 8.14 2.28
C ALA A 47 2.93 9.31 1.34
N THR A 48 1.99 9.60 0.43
CA THR A 48 2.16 10.68 -0.55
C THR A 48 1.73 12.02 0.04
N ILE A 49 2.63 12.99 0.02
CA ILE A 49 2.39 14.34 0.53
C ILE A 49 2.67 15.34 -0.61
N THR A 50 1.63 15.98 -1.09
CA THR A 50 1.73 17.11 -2.02
C THR A 50 1.48 18.39 -1.23
N LEU A 51 2.43 19.32 -1.23
CA LEU A 51 2.36 20.54 -0.42
C LEU A 51 2.90 21.73 -1.23
N ASN A 52 2.14 22.82 -1.25
CA ASN A 52 2.64 24.11 -1.70
C ASN A 52 3.50 24.72 -0.57
N PHE A 53 4.82 24.67 -0.78
CA PHE A 53 5.80 25.03 0.23
C PHE A 53 5.71 26.51 0.63
N ASP A 54 5.60 27.40 -0.37
CA ASP A 54 5.64 28.84 -0.16
C ASP A 54 4.36 29.35 0.53
N GLN A 55 3.21 28.84 0.14
CA GLN A 55 1.94 29.14 0.82
C GLN A 55 1.95 28.66 2.27
N ALA A 56 2.44 27.45 2.51
CA ALA A 56 2.53 26.91 3.88
C ALA A 56 3.46 27.78 4.76
N LEU A 57 4.59 28.21 4.20
CA LEU A 57 5.54 29.08 4.89
C LEU A 57 4.93 30.46 5.19
N ALA A 58 4.26 31.08 4.19
CA ALA A 58 3.60 32.37 4.35
C ALA A 58 2.53 32.34 5.46
N TRP A 59 1.70 31.30 5.51
CA TRP A 59 0.71 31.15 6.58
C TRP A 59 1.34 30.95 7.96
N LEU A 60 2.43 30.19 8.05
CA LEU A 60 3.16 30.04 9.31
C LEU A 60 3.81 31.35 9.78
N GLN A 61 4.26 32.21 8.86
CA GLN A 61 4.79 33.54 9.18
C GLN A 61 3.68 34.49 9.65
N LYS A 62 2.49 34.42 9.03
CA LYS A 62 1.29 35.14 9.46
C LYS A 62 0.74 34.69 10.82
N GLY A 63 1.31 33.61 11.41
CA GLY A 63 0.94 33.14 12.73
C GLY A 63 -0.08 32.00 12.75
N ALA A 64 -0.39 31.35 11.63
CA ALA A 64 -1.23 30.17 11.61
C ALA A 64 -0.61 29.04 12.44
N GLN A 65 -1.41 28.41 13.29
CA GLN A 65 -0.97 27.34 14.19
C GLN A 65 -1.26 25.98 13.58
N PRO A 66 -0.23 25.16 13.28
CA PRO A 66 -0.46 23.79 12.81
C PRO A 66 -0.92 22.90 13.95
N THR A 67 -1.84 21.96 13.66
CA THR A 67 -2.13 20.83 14.55
C THR A 67 -0.92 19.88 14.59
N ASP A 68 -0.83 18.99 15.57
CA ASP A 68 0.33 18.13 15.77
C ASP A 68 0.64 17.27 14.55
N THR A 69 -0.37 16.67 13.94
CA THR A 69 -0.20 15.89 12.70
C THR A 69 0.28 16.75 11.54
N CYS A 70 -0.30 17.95 11.35
CA CYS A 70 0.17 18.88 10.32
C CYS A 70 1.59 19.37 10.60
N ARG A 71 1.94 19.61 11.85
CA ARG A 71 3.30 19.97 12.26
C ARG A 71 4.32 18.89 11.86
N ALA A 72 3.99 17.60 12.07
CA ALA A 72 4.82 16.48 11.64
C ALA A 72 5.00 16.46 10.11
N ILE A 73 3.92 16.64 9.34
CA ILE A 73 3.95 16.71 7.88
C ILE A 73 4.79 17.89 7.39
N LEU A 74 4.58 19.09 7.93
CA LEU A 74 5.33 20.29 7.58
C LEU A 74 6.81 20.19 7.98
N SER A 75 7.12 19.53 9.09
CA SER A 75 8.49 19.22 9.49
C SER A 75 9.14 18.24 8.54
N TYR A 76 8.42 17.20 8.13
CA TYR A 76 8.91 16.23 7.15
C TYR A 76 9.28 16.90 5.81
N LYS A 77 8.46 17.84 5.34
CA LYS A 77 8.73 18.62 4.11
C LYS A 77 9.72 19.79 4.31
N GLY A 78 10.14 20.11 5.55
CA GLY A 78 11.15 21.13 5.85
C GLY A 78 10.61 22.53 6.05
N VAL A 79 9.30 22.77 5.95
CA VAL A 79 8.70 24.11 6.10
C VAL A 79 8.96 24.68 7.50
N MET A 80 8.85 23.82 8.53
CA MET A 80 9.13 24.23 9.92
C MET A 80 10.60 24.62 10.13
N TYR A 81 11.52 23.90 9.47
CA TYR A 81 12.94 24.20 9.54
C TYR A 81 13.26 25.53 8.85
N LYS A 82 12.69 25.77 7.65
CA LYS A 82 12.86 27.06 6.95
C LYS A 82 12.30 28.22 7.76
N LYS A 83 11.12 28.06 8.38
CA LYS A 83 10.58 29.08 9.31
C LYS A 83 11.55 29.39 10.45
N HIS A 84 12.19 28.34 11.03
CA HIS A 84 13.15 28.51 12.12
C HIS A 84 14.39 29.30 11.67
N LEU A 85 14.95 28.95 10.50
CA LEU A 85 16.09 29.67 9.93
C LEU A 85 15.78 31.15 9.66
N LEU A 86 14.63 31.44 9.02
CA LEU A 86 14.16 32.80 8.77
C LEU A 86 14.01 33.59 10.08
N GLY A 87 13.46 32.98 11.11
CA GLY A 87 13.38 33.59 12.44
C GLY A 87 14.74 33.81 13.10
N GLY A 88 15.73 33.00 12.77
CA GLY A 88 17.12 33.18 13.22
C GLY A 88 17.82 34.32 12.49
N VAL A 89 17.60 34.46 11.18
CA VAL A 89 18.13 35.59 10.37
C VAL A 89 17.55 36.91 10.87
N SER A 90 16.25 36.99 11.12
CA SER A 90 15.62 38.22 11.63
C SER A 90 16.13 38.62 13.03
N LYS A 91 16.65 37.69 13.80
CA LYS A 91 17.28 37.89 15.12
C LYS A 91 18.80 38.08 15.03
N GLY A 92 19.39 38.06 13.84
CA GLY A 92 20.84 38.16 13.64
C GLY A 92 21.67 36.94 14.06
N ALA A 93 21.01 35.79 14.34
CA ALA A 93 21.69 34.57 14.79
C ALA A 93 22.31 33.77 13.64
N PHE A 94 21.82 33.90 12.43
CA PHE A 94 22.27 33.16 11.24
C PHE A 94 22.46 34.06 10.03
N SER A 95 23.61 33.93 9.38
CA SER A 95 23.94 34.64 8.12
C SER A 95 23.81 33.75 6.87
N ALA A 96 23.81 32.42 7.03
CA ALA A 96 23.86 31.45 5.93
C ALA A 96 22.62 30.51 5.88
N GLU A 97 21.42 31.09 5.87
CA GLU A 97 20.16 30.37 5.88
C GLU A 97 19.99 29.44 4.68
N VAL A 98 20.28 29.93 3.48
CA VAL A 98 20.08 29.21 2.22
C VAL A 98 20.97 27.97 2.16
N ALA A 99 22.24 28.09 2.54
CA ALA A 99 23.19 26.98 2.52
C ALA A 99 22.78 25.86 3.52
N ARG A 100 22.38 26.23 4.73
CA ARG A 100 21.93 25.26 5.75
C ARG A 100 20.67 24.53 5.33
N PHE A 101 19.74 25.23 4.70
CA PHE A 101 18.52 24.60 4.21
C PHE A 101 18.81 23.65 3.05
N ALA A 102 19.69 24.02 2.11
CA ALA A 102 20.10 23.15 1.01
C ALA A 102 20.76 21.86 1.51
N GLN A 103 21.74 21.96 2.42
CA GLN A 103 22.40 20.79 3.03
C GLN A 103 21.40 19.87 3.73
N TRP A 104 20.44 20.43 4.46
CA TRP A 104 19.41 19.64 5.11
C TRP A 104 18.51 18.91 4.10
N MET A 105 18.16 19.57 2.99
CA MET A 105 17.37 18.97 1.92
C MET A 105 18.09 17.80 1.25
N GLU A 106 19.38 17.93 0.98
CA GLU A 106 20.22 16.86 0.40
C GLU A 106 20.26 15.63 1.33
N GLN A 107 20.59 15.82 2.61
CA GLN A 107 20.61 14.75 3.59
C GLN A 107 19.24 14.06 3.74
N LYS A 108 18.16 14.82 3.62
CA LYS A 108 16.81 14.27 3.64
C LYS A 108 16.50 13.46 2.38
N ALA A 109 16.89 13.97 1.21
CA ALA A 109 16.68 13.30 -0.07
C ALA A 109 17.40 11.94 -0.09
N GLU A 110 18.64 11.86 0.36
CA GLU A 110 19.39 10.60 0.49
C GLU A 110 18.68 9.58 1.38
N LYS A 111 18.22 10.03 2.57
CA LYS A 111 17.48 9.16 3.51
C LYS A 111 16.15 8.67 2.95
N ILE A 112 15.46 9.50 2.17
CA ILE A 112 14.20 9.14 1.51
C ILE A 112 14.50 8.13 0.39
N ALA A 113 15.49 8.39 -0.47
CA ALA A 113 15.88 7.49 -1.54
C ALA A 113 16.32 6.11 -1.01
N ALA A 114 17.14 6.08 0.06
CA ALA A 114 17.53 4.84 0.71
C ALA A 114 16.35 4.06 1.30
N LYS A 115 15.34 4.75 1.83
CA LYS A 115 14.12 4.10 2.32
C LYS A 115 13.23 3.59 1.20
N GLU A 116 13.09 4.33 0.12
CA GLU A 116 12.31 3.93 -1.07
C GLU A 116 12.93 2.72 -1.76
N SER A 117 14.26 2.67 -1.87
CA SER A 117 14.96 1.52 -2.45
C SER A 117 14.78 0.25 -1.61
N LYS A 118 14.84 0.34 -0.28
CA LYS A 118 14.53 -0.79 0.61
C LYS A 118 13.09 -1.27 0.44
N LEU A 119 12.12 -0.36 0.48
CA LEU A 119 10.70 -0.69 0.33
C LEU A 119 10.38 -1.30 -1.05
N SER A 120 11.05 -0.85 -2.12
CA SER A 120 10.89 -1.45 -3.44
C SER A 120 11.51 -2.84 -3.50
N GLY A 121 12.68 -3.05 -2.90
CA GLY A 121 13.32 -4.36 -2.76
C GLY A 121 12.44 -5.36 -2.00
N ASP A 122 11.92 -4.96 -0.85
CA ASP A 122 11.02 -5.79 -0.03
C ASP A 122 9.77 -6.20 -0.81
N LYS A 123 9.13 -5.25 -1.51
CA LYS A 123 7.96 -5.55 -2.36
C LYS A 123 8.25 -6.53 -3.49
N VAL A 124 9.43 -6.44 -4.11
CA VAL A 124 9.85 -7.38 -5.16
C VAL A 124 10.12 -8.76 -4.56
N ALA A 125 10.79 -8.83 -3.41
CA ALA A 125 11.05 -10.08 -2.70
C ALA A 125 9.75 -10.77 -2.28
N ASP A 126 8.81 -10.04 -1.68
CA ASP A 126 7.49 -10.56 -1.29
C ASP A 126 6.70 -11.09 -2.49
N LYS A 127 6.71 -10.33 -3.60
CA LYS A 127 6.04 -10.77 -4.83
C LYS A 127 6.65 -12.06 -5.38
N LYS A 128 7.99 -12.17 -5.36
CA LYS A 128 8.70 -13.37 -5.80
C LYS A 128 8.37 -14.57 -4.91
N ALA A 129 8.44 -14.40 -3.60
CA ALA A 129 8.09 -15.44 -2.63
C ALA A 129 6.64 -15.93 -2.79
N ARG A 130 5.70 -14.99 -3.01
CA ARG A 130 4.30 -15.32 -3.26
C ARG A 130 4.12 -16.12 -4.56
N LEU A 131 4.80 -15.74 -5.65
CA LEU A 131 4.75 -16.47 -6.92
C LEU A 131 5.34 -17.88 -6.81
N GLU A 132 6.43 -18.04 -6.05
CA GLU A 132 7.02 -19.35 -5.78
C GLU A 132 6.09 -20.26 -4.94
N ALA A 133 5.47 -19.67 -3.91
CA ALA A 133 4.48 -20.38 -3.11
C ALA A 133 3.25 -20.81 -3.95
N GLU A 134 2.79 -19.92 -4.83
CA GLU A 134 1.66 -20.22 -5.72
C GLU A 134 2.00 -21.34 -6.73
N LYS A 135 3.22 -21.36 -7.28
CA LYS A 135 3.71 -22.44 -8.15
C LYS A 135 3.69 -23.79 -7.41
N LYS A 136 4.26 -23.83 -6.19
CA LYS A 136 4.27 -25.06 -5.38
C LYS A 136 2.85 -25.59 -5.10
N VAL A 137 1.91 -24.69 -4.79
CA VAL A 137 0.50 -25.08 -4.58
C VAL A 137 -0.15 -25.58 -5.86
N LYS A 138 0.16 -24.98 -7.02
CA LYS A 138 -0.34 -25.46 -8.33
C LYS A 138 0.22 -26.83 -8.68
N GLU A 139 1.51 -27.05 -8.48
CA GLU A 139 2.17 -28.34 -8.71
C GLU A 139 1.57 -29.42 -7.81
N ALA A 140 1.46 -29.18 -6.52
CA ALA A 140 0.84 -30.11 -5.59
C ALA A 140 -0.63 -30.44 -5.93
N ARG A 141 -1.40 -29.42 -6.40
CA ARG A 141 -2.76 -29.67 -6.88
C ARG A 141 -2.79 -30.47 -8.17
N ALA A 142 -1.87 -30.22 -9.10
CA ALA A 142 -1.78 -30.97 -10.36
C ALA A 142 -1.44 -32.43 -10.08
N GLU A 143 -0.49 -32.72 -9.19
CA GLU A 143 -0.14 -34.06 -8.75
C GLU A 143 -1.33 -34.78 -8.08
N ALA A 144 -2.02 -34.08 -7.17
CA ALA A 144 -3.20 -34.67 -6.51
C ALA A 144 -4.36 -34.98 -7.50
N VAL A 145 -4.54 -34.10 -8.50
CA VAL A 145 -5.54 -34.34 -9.56
C VAL A 145 -5.10 -35.48 -10.48
N ALA A 146 -3.82 -35.57 -10.81
CA ALA A 146 -3.28 -36.67 -11.62
C ALA A 146 -3.40 -38.01 -10.88
N ALA A 147 -3.08 -38.06 -9.59
CA ALA A 147 -3.25 -39.27 -8.75
C ALA A 147 -4.72 -39.70 -8.69
N LYS A 148 -5.66 -38.78 -8.44
CA LYS A 148 -7.09 -39.07 -8.45
C LYS A 148 -7.59 -39.56 -9.81
N LYS A 149 -7.13 -38.98 -10.90
CA LYS A 149 -7.48 -39.47 -12.25
C LYS A 149 -6.94 -40.88 -12.52
N ALA A 150 -5.72 -41.17 -12.09
CA ALA A 150 -5.14 -42.51 -12.20
C ALA A 150 -5.91 -43.53 -11.37
N GLU A 151 -6.31 -43.15 -10.17
CA GLU A 151 -7.13 -44.02 -9.29
C GLU A 151 -8.52 -44.30 -9.90
N ILE A 152 -9.19 -43.29 -10.43
CA ILE A 152 -10.46 -43.45 -11.13
C ILE A 152 -10.31 -44.29 -12.39
N ALA A 153 -9.24 -44.10 -13.17
CA ALA A 153 -8.97 -44.90 -14.36
C ALA A 153 -8.68 -46.39 -14.01
N ALA A 154 -7.95 -46.62 -12.91
CA ALA A 154 -7.68 -47.98 -12.43
C ALA A 154 -8.94 -48.65 -11.93
N ALA A 155 -9.80 -47.91 -11.19
CA ALA A 155 -11.10 -48.45 -10.75
C ALA A 155 -12.05 -48.74 -11.92
N ALA A 156 -12.06 -47.87 -12.95
CA ALA A 156 -12.85 -48.11 -14.16
C ALA A 156 -12.34 -49.33 -14.98
N ALA A 157 -11.03 -49.53 -15.05
CA ALA A 157 -10.42 -50.67 -15.70
C ALA A 157 -10.71 -52.00 -14.95
N ALA A 158 -10.70 -51.96 -13.60
CA ALA A 158 -11.05 -53.11 -12.77
C ALA A 158 -12.54 -53.48 -12.95
N ALA A 159 -13.45 -52.50 -12.95
CA ALA A 159 -14.86 -52.71 -13.18
C ALA A 159 -15.16 -53.26 -14.61
N ALA A 160 -14.41 -52.81 -15.62
CA ALA A 160 -14.51 -53.31 -16.98
C ALA A 160 -13.99 -54.77 -17.10
N ALA A 161 -12.94 -55.13 -16.36
CA ALA A 161 -12.46 -56.52 -16.30
C ALA A 161 -13.45 -57.45 -15.64
N GLU A 162 -14.10 -57.02 -14.54
CA GLU A 162 -15.10 -57.80 -13.82
C GLU A 162 -16.37 -58.01 -14.65
N SER A 163 -16.77 -57.04 -15.50
CA SER A 163 -17.89 -57.18 -16.42
C SER A 163 -17.61 -58.16 -17.59
N THR A 164 -16.37 -58.24 -18.06
CA THR A 164 -15.95 -59.19 -19.11
C THR A 164 -15.83 -60.62 -18.62
N GLU A 165 -15.41 -60.82 -17.35
CA GLU A 165 -15.44 -62.15 -16.72
C GLU A 165 -16.86 -62.66 -16.49
N ALA A 166 -17.79 -61.79 -16.08
CA ALA A 166 -19.19 -62.17 -15.92
C ALA A 166 -19.91 -62.52 -17.26
N GLU A 167 -19.55 -61.83 -18.37
CA GLU A 167 -20.06 -62.18 -19.69
C GLU A 167 -19.47 -63.47 -20.25
N THR A 168 -18.23 -63.85 -19.91
CA THR A 168 -17.62 -65.13 -20.30
C THR A 168 -18.14 -66.32 -19.49
N GLU A 169 -18.47 -66.12 -18.23
CA GLU A 169 -19.14 -67.19 -17.44
C GLU A 169 -20.60 -67.43 -17.88
N ALA A 170 -21.33 -66.37 -18.20
CA ALA A 170 -22.72 -66.50 -18.71
C ALA A 170 -22.82 -67.15 -20.11
N SER A 171 -21.74 -67.11 -20.90
CA SER A 171 -21.66 -67.75 -22.22
C SER A 171 -21.24 -69.25 -22.19
N ALA A 172 -20.77 -69.72 -21.03
CA ALA A 172 -20.31 -71.08 -20.86
C ALA A 172 -21.40 -72.09 -20.30
N GLU A 173 -22.59 -71.60 -19.95
CA GLU A 173 -23.64 -72.34 -19.31
C GLU A 173 -24.87 -72.58 -20.22
N GLU A 174 -24.66 -72.79 -21.50
CA GLU A 174 -25.72 -73.41 -22.34
C GLU A 174 -25.19 -74.62 -23.02
N PRO A 175 -25.40 -75.83 -22.42
CA PRO A 175 -25.35 -77.08 -23.20
C PRO A 175 -26.72 -77.71 -23.33
N ALA A 176 -27.03 -77.99 -24.55
CA ALA A 176 -27.72 -79.18 -25.00
C ALA A 176 -28.89 -79.72 -24.17
N ALA A 177 -30.08 -79.38 -24.61
CA ALA A 177 -31.22 -80.29 -24.48
C ALA A 177 -32.10 -80.08 -25.70
N GLU A 178 -31.83 -80.90 -26.74
CA GLU A 178 -32.85 -81.53 -27.56
C GLU A 178 -32.24 -82.55 -28.53
N ALA A 179 -32.48 -83.83 -28.24
CA ALA A 179 -32.68 -84.87 -29.21
C ALA A 179 -33.63 -85.92 -28.64
#